data_dc45f5051aefd930a651be6bd2cb3c64
#
_entry.id   dc45f5051aefd930a651be6bd2cb3c64
#
_cell.length_a   1.000
_cell.length_b   1.000
_cell.length_c   1.000
_cell.angle_alpha   90.00
_cell.angle_beta   90.00
_cell.angle_gamma   90.00
#
_symmetry.space_group_name_H-M   'P 1'
#
loop_
_entity.id
_entity.type
_entity.pdbx_description
1 polymer ?
#
loop_
_entity_poly.entity_id
_entity_poly.type
_entity_poly.pdbx_seq_one_letter_code
_entity_poly.pdbx_strand_id
1 'polypeptide(L)'
;NEKIIDQEEQVALRVGAARKSFGDVDVLRGIDLKILAGERVALMGPSGSGKSTLLNCICGIEPLDAGTIQVGGEDLSGLKRGELEKLRRENMGYVFQSFHLLPTLNAFENVEFAAQLVGMSREQRSKRGTDLFEQVG
;
A
#
# COMPACT_ATOMS: atom_id res chain seq x y z
N ASN A 1 -6.95 -21.54 -35.88
CA ASN A 1 -5.91 -20.62 -35.39
C ASN A 1 -6.49 -19.78 -34.27
N GLU A 2 -6.60 -20.36 -33.08
CA GLU A 2 -6.85 -19.58 -31.86
C GLU A 2 -5.58 -18.78 -31.54
N LYS A 3 -5.68 -17.47 -31.64
CA LYS A 3 -4.71 -16.55 -31.03
C LYS A 3 -4.80 -16.75 -29.53
N ILE A 4 -3.84 -17.46 -28.96
CA ILE A 4 -3.51 -17.36 -27.54
C ILE A 4 -3.12 -15.90 -27.35
N ILE A 5 -4.04 -15.08 -26.82
CA ILE A 5 -3.74 -13.75 -26.32
C ILE A 5 -2.90 -14.01 -25.08
N ASP A 6 -1.60 -13.81 -25.22
CA ASP A 6 -0.68 -13.72 -24.10
C ASP A 6 -1.22 -12.62 -23.17
N GLN A 7 -1.93 -13.02 -22.12
CA GLN A 7 -2.28 -12.09 -21.06
C GLN A 7 -0.95 -11.76 -20.39
N GLU A 8 -0.32 -10.65 -20.81
CA GLU A 8 0.80 -10.10 -20.07
C GLU A 8 0.39 -10.06 -18.60
N GLU A 9 1.04 -10.89 -17.79
CA GLU A 9 0.80 -10.97 -16.36
C GLU A 9 0.97 -9.57 -15.77
N GLN A 10 -0.14 -8.90 -15.47
CA GLN A 10 -0.12 -7.54 -14.94
C GLN A 10 0.51 -7.56 -13.55
N VAL A 11 1.72 -7.07 -13.43
CA VAL A 11 2.44 -6.98 -12.16
C VAL A 11 1.89 -5.82 -11.35
N ALA A 12 1.28 -6.12 -10.21
CA ALA A 12 0.77 -5.12 -9.27
C ALA A 12 1.89 -4.55 -8.39
N LEU A 13 2.82 -5.41 -7.95
CA LEU A 13 3.95 -5.02 -7.11
C LEU A 13 5.21 -5.78 -7.54
N ARG A 14 6.32 -5.07 -7.66
CA ARG A 14 7.65 -5.66 -7.80
C ARG A 14 8.59 -5.01 -6.79
N VAL A 15 9.28 -5.84 -6.02
CA VAL A 15 10.38 -5.46 -5.12
C VAL A 15 11.63 -6.15 -5.61
N GLY A 16 12.70 -5.41 -5.82
CA GLY A 16 13.98 -5.93 -6.30
C GLY A 16 15.12 -5.58 -5.35
N ALA A 17 15.79 -6.62 -4.82
CA ALA A 17 16.96 -6.52 -3.94
C ALA A 17 16.80 -5.48 -2.81
N ALA A 18 15.60 -5.36 -2.21
CA ALA A 18 15.29 -4.34 -1.23
C ALA A 18 16.14 -4.49 0.04
N ARG A 19 16.82 -3.41 0.41
CA ARG A 19 17.66 -3.31 1.61
C ARG A 19 17.22 -2.15 2.48
N LYS A 20 17.20 -2.39 3.81
CA LYS A 20 16.89 -1.38 4.81
C LYS A 20 17.57 -1.69 6.11
N SER A 21 18.25 -0.68 6.66
CA SER A 21 18.91 -0.76 7.97
C SER A 21 18.42 0.37 8.87
N PHE A 22 18.46 0.15 10.17
CA PHE A 22 18.23 1.16 11.19
C PHE A 22 19.44 1.15 12.14
N GLY A 23 20.29 2.18 12.02
CA GLY A 23 21.60 2.19 12.67
C GLY A 23 22.43 0.99 12.18
N ASP A 24 22.93 0.19 13.11
CA ASP A 24 23.77 -0.99 12.81
C ASP A 24 22.94 -2.28 12.56
N VAL A 25 21.61 -2.17 12.50
CA VAL A 25 20.74 -3.35 12.34
C VAL A 25 20.20 -3.42 10.92
N ASP A 26 20.67 -4.44 10.18
CA ASP A 26 20.13 -4.78 8.84
C ASP A 26 18.79 -5.51 8.97
N VAL A 27 17.71 -4.85 8.60
CA VAL A 27 16.33 -5.38 8.69
C VAL A 27 15.90 -6.04 7.40
N LEU A 28 16.07 -5.38 6.25
CA LEU A 28 15.86 -5.98 4.93
C LEU A 28 17.21 -6.25 4.27
N ARG A 29 17.44 -7.51 3.87
CA ARG A 29 18.76 -7.99 3.43
C ARG A 29 18.76 -8.43 1.96
N GLY A 30 18.13 -7.66 1.08
CA GLY A 30 18.03 -7.99 -0.33
C GLY A 30 16.78 -8.83 -0.62
N ILE A 31 15.60 -8.28 -0.34
CA ILE A 31 14.31 -8.95 -0.56
C ILE A 31 13.89 -8.77 -2.01
N ASP A 32 13.49 -9.88 -2.64
CA ASP A 32 12.84 -9.92 -3.93
C ASP A 32 11.41 -10.42 -3.76
N LEU A 33 10.43 -9.72 -4.37
CA LEU A 33 9.02 -10.06 -4.34
C LEU A 33 8.35 -9.61 -5.63
N LYS A 34 7.52 -10.46 -6.22
CA LYS A 34 6.64 -10.13 -7.35
C LYS A 34 5.22 -10.55 -6.97
N ILE A 35 4.26 -9.64 -7.12
CA ILE A 35 2.83 -9.90 -6.92
C ILE A 35 2.10 -9.49 -8.18
N LEU A 36 1.27 -10.38 -8.69
CA LEU A 36 0.42 -10.14 -9.85
C LEU A 36 -0.91 -9.49 -9.43
N ALA A 37 -1.57 -8.84 -10.36
CA ALA A 37 -2.89 -8.30 -10.12
C ALA A 37 -3.87 -9.42 -9.69
N GLY A 38 -4.62 -9.17 -8.60
CA GLY A 38 -5.56 -10.14 -8.03
C GLY A 38 -4.95 -11.19 -7.11
N GLU A 39 -3.62 -11.29 -6.99
CA GLU A 39 -2.98 -12.20 -6.05
C GLU A 39 -3.20 -11.79 -4.59
N ARG A 40 -3.21 -12.82 -3.72
CA ARG A 40 -3.20 -12.67 -2.26
C ARG A 40 -1.93 -13.30 -1.72
N VAL A 41 -1.10 -12.48 -1.09
CA VAL A 41 0.21 -12.91 -0.55
C VAL A 41 0.25 -12.68 0.95
N ALA A 42 0.73 -13.69 1.69
CA ALA A 42 0.96 -13.61 3.13
C ALA A 42 2.47 -13.55 3.42
N LEU A 43 2.91 -12.51 4.13
CA LEU A 43 4.25 -12.40 4.68
C LEU A 43 4.28 -13.06 6.05
N MET A 44 4.98 -14.20 6.16
CA MET A 44 5.11 -14.96 7.41
C MET A 44 6.52 -14.84 7.98
N GLY A 45 6.62 -14.88 9.30
CA GLY A 45 7.89 -14.83 10.02
C GLY A 45 7.71 -14.35 11.46
N PRO A 46 8.75 -14.54 12.30
CA PRO A 46 8.72 -14.13 13.71
C PRO A 46 8.58 -12.61 13.86
N SER A 47 8.25 -12.17 15.08
CA SER A 47 8.26 -10.74 15.41
C SER A 47 9.67 -10.17 15.19
N GLY A 48 9.77 -8.97 14.66
CA GLY A 48 11.06 -8.31 14.36
C GLY A 48 11.74 -8.78 13.06
N SER A 49 11.14 -9.67 12.26
CA SER A 49 11.73 -10.14 10.99
C SER A 49 11.64 -9.15 9.81
N GLY A 50 11.18 -7.91 10.04
CA GLY A 50 11.14 -6.87 9.01
C GLY A 50 9.85 -6.82 8.18
N LYS A 51 8.79 -7.60 8.51
CA LYS A 51 7.53 -7.58 7.75
C LYS A 51 6.89 -6.20 7.66
N SER A 52 6.73 -5.53 8.80
CA SER A 52 6.18 -4.16 8.84
C SER A 52 7.09 -3.15 8.16
N THR A 53 8.41 -3.33 8.26
CA THR A 53 9.37 -2.49 7.55
C THR A 53 9.22 -2.64 6.04
N LEU A 54 9.10 -3.87 5.54
CA LEU A 54 8.87 -4.11 4.11
C LEU A 54 7.55 -3.47 3.64
N LEU A 55 6.46 -3.64 4.40
CA LEU A 55 5.17 -3.00 4.08
C LEU A 55 5.27 -1.47 4.06
N ASN A 56 5.97 -0.88 5.03
CA ASN A 56 6.20 0.57 5.08
C ASN A 56 7.02 1.06 3.87
N CYS A 57 8.03 0.28 3.44
CA CYS A 57 8.79 0.58 2.24
C CYS A 57 7.93 0.47 0.97
N ILE A 58 7.11 -0.57 0.85
CA ILE A 58 6.17 -0.76 -0.28
C ILE A 58 5.21 0.42 -0.38
N CYS A 59 4.72 0.92 0.75
CA CYS A 59 3.83 2.09 0.78
C CYS A 59 4.57 3.43 0.64
N GLY A 60 5.91 3.44 0.50
CA GLY A 60 6.70 4.66 0.41
C GLY A 60 6.63 5.52 1.68
N ILE A 61 6.30 4.94 2.84
CA ILE A 61 6.34 5.59 4.16
C ILE A 61 7.79 5.65 4.63
N GLU A 62 8.52 4.54 4.43
CA GLU A 62 9.93 4.41 4.75
C GLU A 62 10.74 4.23 3.46
N PRO A 63 11.80 5.03 3.19
CA PRO A 63 12.63 4.85 2.01
C PRO A 63 13.53 3.62 2.15
N LEU A 64 13.81 2.93 1.04
CA LEU A 64 14.85 1.92 0.98
C LEU A 64 16.24 2.57 1.04
N ASP A 65 17.22 1.85 1.59
CA ASP A 65 18.63 2.21 1.50
C ASP A 65 19.23 1.73 0.16
N ALA A 66 18.72 0.62 -0.39
CA ALA A 66 19.08 0.12 -1.73
C ALA A 66 17.99 -0.81 -2.27
N GLY A 67 17.99 -1.03 -3.56
CA GLY A 67 16.98 -1.82 -4.27
C GLY A 67 15.89 -0.96 -4.89
N THR A 68 14.84 -1.61 -5.39
CA THR A 68 13.73 -0.95 -6.10
C THR A 68 12.39 -1.44 -5.61
N ILE A 69 11.37 -0.58 -5.66
CA ILE A 69 9.97 -0.93 -5.47
C ILE A 69 9.16 -0.28 -6.59
N GLN A 70 8.38 -1.09 -7.30
CA GLN A 70 7.46 -0.64 -8.34
C GLN A 70 6.04 -1.06 -7.97
N VAL A 71 5.11 -0.12 -8.02
CA VAL A 71 3.68 -0.32 -7.79
C VAL A 71 2.92 0.08 -9.04
N GLY A 72 2.17 -0.84 -9.62
CA GLY A 72 1.46 -0.61 -10.87
C GLY A 72 2.38 -0.19 -12.03
N GLY A 73 3.66 -0.61 -12.00
CA GLY A 73 4.68 -0.25 -12.97
C GLY A 73 5.42 1.05 -12.66
N GLU A 74 5.03 1.82 -11.66
CA GLU A 74 5.67 3.08 -11.26
C GLU A 74 6.72 2.84 -10.17
N ASP A 75 7.97 3.27 -10.42
CA ASP A 75 9.10 3.11 -9.49
C ASP A 75 9.06 4.20 -8.40
N LEU A 76 9.03 3.78 -7.13
CA LEU A 76 8.94 4.70 -6.00
C LEU A 76 10.22 5.50 -5.77
N SER A 77 11.38 5.00 -6.19
CA SER A 77 12.69 5.61 -5.90
C SER A 77 12.89 6.97 -6.57
N GLY A 78 12.21 7.20 -7.69
CA GLY A 78 12.27 8.46 -8.44
C GLY A 78 11.24 9.51 -8.03
N LEU A 79 10.26 9.14 -7.19
CA LEU A 79 9.13 10.00 -6.87
C LEU A 79 9.45 10.99 -5.76
N LYS A 80 9.01 12.24 -5.94
CA LYS A 80 9.02 13.25 -4.89
C LYS A 80 7.91 12.96 -3.87
N ARG A 81 8.01 13.56 -2.68
CA ARG A 81 7.06 13.36 -1.59
C ARG A 81 5.60 13.52 -2.00
N GLY A 82 5.27 14.57 -2.76
CA GLY A 82 3.89 14.80 -3.22
C GLY A 82 3.40 13.75 -4.22
N GLU A 83 4.29 13.21 -5.05
CA GLU A 83 3.99 12.13 -6.00
C GLU A 83 3.76 10.80 -5.26
N LEU A 84 4.59 10.49 -4.25
CA LEU A 84 4.38 9.34 -3.35
C LEU A 84 3.05 9.44 -2.58
N GLU A 85 2.71 10.63 -2.08
CA GLU A 85 1.44 10.86 -1.40
C GLU A 85 0.24 10.65 -2.34
N LYS A 86 0.37 11.10 -3.59
CA LYS A 86 -0.65 10.88 -4.63
C LYS A 86 -0.78 9.39 -4.97
N LEU A 87 0.35 8.71 -5.23
CA LEU A 87 0.37 7.29 -5.56
C LEU A 87 -0.27 6.45 -4.45
N ARG A 88 0.06 6.70 -3.18
CA ARG A 88 -0.58 6.03 -2.03
C ARG A 88 -2.08 6.24 -2.02
N ARG A 89 -2.52 7.48 -2.16
CA ARG A 89 -3.95 7.85 -2.11
C ARG A 89 -4.77 7.20 -3.22
N GLU A 90 -4.18 7.05 -4.41
CA GLU A 90 -4.89 6.57 -5.60
C GLU A 90 -4.78 5.06 -5.81
N ASN A 91 -3.69 4.43 -5.35
CA ASN A 91 -3.35 3.05 -5.71
C ASN A 91 -3.18 2.10 -4.52
N MET A 92 -3.19 2.59 -3.27
CA MET A 92 -2.91 1.76 -2.11
C MET A 92 -3.95 1.93 -1.01
N GLY A 93 -4.31 0.83 -0.35
CA GLY A 93 -5.01 0.83 0.94
C GLY A 93 -4.11 0.18 1.99
N TYR A 94 -3.86 0.88 3.09
CA TYR A 94 -3.06 0.36 4.19
C TYR A 94 -3.93 0.19 5.44
N VAL A 95 -4.02 -1.04 5.95
CA VAL A 95 -4.72 -1.35 7.20
C VAL A 95 -3.67 -1.50 8.30
N PHE A 96 -3.69 -0.60 9.26
CA PHE A 96 -2.74 -0.58 10.36
C PHE A 96 -3.15 -1.56 11.47
N GLN A 97 -2.15 -2.11 12.17
CA GLN A 97 -2.38 -2.98 13.33
C GLN A 97 -3.07 -2.22 14.48
N SER A 98 -2.82 -0.94 14.64
CA SER A 98 -3.34 -0.08 15.73
C SER A 98 -4.48 0.82 15.28
N PHE A 99 -5.33 0.38 14.39
CA PHE A 99 -6.50 1.09 13.84
C PHE A 99 -6.25 2.52 13.30
N HIS A 100 -5.45 3.34 13.96
CA HIS A 100 -5.14 4.75 13.63
C HIS A 100 -6.38 5.62 13.40
N LEU A 101 -7.43 5.37 14.17
CA LEU A 101 -8.63 6.19 14.15
C LEU A 101 -8.37 7.55 14.83
N LEU A 102 -8.99 8.57 14.31
CA LEU A 102 -9.01 9.90 14.92
C LEU A 102 -10.00 9.89 16.09
N PRO A 103 -9.54 9.98 17.34
CA PRO A 103 -10.41 9.78 18.51
C PRO A 103 -11.44 10.90 18.71
N THR A 104 -11.24 12.05 18.05
CA THR A 104 -12.17 13.19 18.06
C THR A 104 -13.33 13.03 17.07
N LEU A 105 -13.25 12.04 16.17
CA LEU A 105 -14.24 11.74 15.15
C LEU A 105 -15.00 10.46 15.52
N ASN A 106 -16.29 10.42 15.21
CA ASN A 106 -17.06 9.17 15.29
C ASN A 106 -16.66 8.19 14.16
N ALA A 107 -17.22 6.97 14.17
CA ALA A 107 -16.87 5.94 13.19
C ALA A 107 -17.16 6.39 11.75
N PHE A 108 -18.32 7.00 11.51
CA PHE A 108 -18.72 7.47 10.19
C PHE A 108 -17.80 8.61 9.71
N GLU A 109 -17.49 9.57 10.56
CA GLU A 109 -16.59 10.69 10.26
C GLU A 109 -15.16 10.21 9.95
N ASN A 110 -14.67 9.18 10.61
CA ASN A 110 -13.37 8.57 10.28
C ASN A 110 -13.34 8.02 8.85
N VAL A 111 -14.42 7.37 8.40
CA VAL A 111 -14.56 6.86 7.02
C VAL A 111 -14.72 8.02 6.03
N GLU A 112 -15.55 9.01 6.33
CA GLU A 112 -15.72 10.20 5.49
C GLU A 112 -14.43 11.00 5.33
N PHE A 113 -13.61 11.08 6.39
CA PHE A 113 -12.32 11.77 6.36
C PHE A 113 -11.38 11.17 5.30
N ALA A 114 -11.28 9.85 5.25
CA ALA A 114 -10.48 9.16 4.23
C ALA A 114 -10.98 9.46 2.81
N ALA A 115 -12.30 9.45 2.60
CA ALA A 115 -12.92 9.77 1.33
C ALA A 115 -12.74 11.25 0.92
N GLN A 116 -12.65 12.15 1.90
CA GLN A 116 -12.34 13.57 1.69
C GLN A 116 -10.92 13.76 1.13
N LEU A 117 -9.96 13.00 1.63
CA LEU A 117 -8.55 13.10 1.19
C LEU A 117 -8.37 12.71 -0.28
N VAL A 118 -9.25 11.87 -0.85
CA VAL A 118 -9.27 11.52 -2.27
C VAL A 118 -10.16 12.45 -3.12
N GLY A 119 -10.66 13.54 -2.54
CA GLY A 119 -11.39 14.57 -3.27
C GLY A 119 -12.87 14.28 -3.53
N MET A 120 -13.48 13.30 -2.85
CA MET A 120 -14.91 13.03 -3.00
C MET A 120 -15.75 14.19 -2.48
N SER A 121 -16.86 14.52 -3.18
CA SER A 121 -17.84 15.49 -2.72
C SER A 121 -18.54 15.02 -1.44
N ARG A 122 -19.15 15.93 -0.67
CA ARG A 122 -19.87 15.60 0.56
C ARG A 122 -20.95 14.52 0.34
N GLU A 123 -21.71 14.65 -0.75
CA GLU A 123 -22.75 13.69 -1.11
C GLU A 123 -22.17 12.30 -1.42
N GLN A 124 -21.10 12.25 -2.22
CA GLN A 124 -20.40 10.99 -2.53
C GLN A 124 -19.84 10.32 -1.28
N ARG A 125 -19.22 11.10 -0.36
CA ARG A 125 -18.67 10.57 0.89
C ARG A 125 -19.76 9.97 1.77
N SER A 126 -20.85 10.70 1.97
CA SER A 126 -21.97 10.25 2.81
C SER A 126 -22.60 8.97 2.26
N LYS A 127 -22.88 8.92 0.96
CA LYS A 127 -23.37 7.71 0.29
C LYS A 127 -22.40 6.54 0.44
N ARG A 128 -21.12 6.75 0.09
CA ARG A 128 -20.10 5.70 0.18
C ARG A 128 -19.89 5.21 1.60
N GLY A 129 -19.91 6.11 2.59
CA GLY A 129 -19.84 5.76 4.00
C GLY A 129 -20.99 4.86 4.41
N THR A 130 -22.24 5.24 4.09
CA THR A 130 -23.43 4.42 4.38
C THR A 130 -23.31 3.03 3.75
N ASP A 131 -23.00 2.96 2.42
CA ASP A 131 -22.85 1.69 1.71
C ASP A 131 -21.80 0.77 2.38
N LEU A 132 -20.68 1.34 2.85
CA LEU A 132 -19.62 0.57 3.51
C LEU A 132 -20.04 0.05 4.88
N PHE A 133 -20.74 0.85 5.68
CA PHE A 133 -21.26 0.41 6.98
C PHE A 133 -22.31 -0.70 6.83
N GLU A 134 -23.19 -0.62 5.83
CA GLU A 134 -24.15 -1.69 5.53
C GLU A 134 -23.47 -3.01 5.13
N GLN A 135 -22.30 -2.94 4.46
CA GLN A 135 -21.54 -4.15 4.05
C GLN A 135 -20.85 -4.87 5.21
N VAL A 136 -20.51 -4.15 6.26
CA VAL A 136 -19.77 -4.75 7.40
C VAL A 136 -20.66 -5.01 8.64
N GLY A 137 -21.90 -4.59 8.64
CA GLY A 137 -22.89 -4.82 9.69
C GLY A 137 -22.98 -3.66 10.64
#